data_1bd8c788df72cf9b1fb79c817f7a903c
#
_entry.id   1bd8c788df72cf9b1fb79c817f7a903c
#
_cell.length_a   1.000
_cell.length_b   1.000
_cell.length_c   1.000
_cell.angle_alpha   90.00
_cell.angle_beta   90.00
_cell.angle_gamma   90.00
#
_symmetry.space_group_name_H-M   'P 1'
#
loop_
_entity.id
_entity.type
_entity.pdbx_description
1 polymer ?
#
loop_
_entity_poly.entity_id
_entity_poly.type
_entity_poly.pdbx_seq_one_letter_code
_entity_poly.pdbx_strand_id
1 'polypeptide(L)'
;KSGKVVKIVVGAVVGVAAVVYLGFSVYFMNHFYFNTKINGVNFSGKSVSAVESYMKSQVDGYVLTMKESDGTEEKIAGTDISLAYKAGDELQKLVKEQNAFLWPVCLGKTQTITASVGVTYDENQLDTLINGLECMQADQQVEPVNAHPEYDGNSYVVKAGETGSKIDTENFKKVVKESIEGFKSEIDMTAEDCYVEPKYTIESEEVKKACDDMNKYLKASITYTFGSNTEVVDKDLISQWVTVDDNMAVTFNSDAVVKYVQQLESKYDTYQTKRTFTTGGGNSATVEGGDYGWIIDEAAEIAALEANIRNGETVTREANYSQTAASHDGADWGNTYVEVDLTNQYLYLFVNGAIVTQGPIVTGKPSRGDATPQGVYILKYKEKDTTLRGPKKEDGSYEWESPVTYWMPFNGGIGLHDAPWQTNFGGDWYLEHGSRGCVNLQYDVAETVFNNVDSGTPVVCHY
;
A
#
# COMPACT_ATOMS: atom_id res chain seq x y z
N LYS A 1 -89.32 68.84 10.62
CA LYS A 1 -89.62 67.45 10.24
C LYS A 1 -88.33 66.63 9.82
N SER A 2 -87.26 67.33 9.31
CA SER A 2 -86.10 66.72 8.81
C SER A 2 -85.24 65.97 9.91
N GLY A 3 -85.11 66.55 11.12
CA GLY A 3 -84.29 66.00 12.16
C GLY A 3 -84.81 64.67 12.81
N LYS A 4 -86.16 64.43 12.76
CA LYS A 4 -86.73 63.16 13.25
C LYS A 4 -86.51 62.03 12.26
N VAL A 5 -86.60 62.28 10.97
CA VAL A 5 -86.38 61.29 9.91
C VAL A 5 -84.86 60.85 9.90
N VAL A 6 -83.97 61.86 10.03
CA VAL A 6 -82.52 61.56 10.12
C VAL A 6 -82.24 60.73 11.37
N LYS A 7 -82.78 60.97 12.51
CA LYS A 7 -82.62 60.17 13.70
C LYS A 7 -83.16 58.74 13.54
N ILE A 8 -84.27 58.52 12.88
CA ILE A 8 -84.85 57.23 12.60
C ILE A 8 -83.98 56.46 11.58
N VAL A 9 -83.54 57.11 10.52
CA VAL A 9 -82.67 56.51 9.52
C VAL A 9 -81.32 56.14 10.14
N VAL A 10 -80.69 57.05 10.91
CA VAL A 10 -79.43 56.77 11.63
C VAL A 10 -79.64 55.62 12.66
N GLY A 11 -80.75 55.60 13.38
CA GLY A 11 -81.06 54.52 14.31
C GLY A 11 -81.27 53.20 13.62
N ALA A 12 -81.90 53.18 12.43
CA ALA A 12 -82.05 51.94 11.66
C ALA A 12 -80.73 51.46 11.09
N VAL A 13 -79.88 52.34 10.57
CA VAL A 13 -78.53 51.98 10.07
C VAL A 13 -77.65 51.43 11.22
N VAL A 14 -77.63 52.07 12.40
CA VAL A 14 -76.91 51.61 13.59
C VAL A 14 -77.47 50.25 14.03
N GLY A 15 -78.78 50.03 14.02
CA GLY A 15 -79.43 48.80 14.34
C GLY A 15 -79.01 47.66 13.40
N VAL A 16 -79.01 47.89 12.11
CA VAL A 16 -78.57 46.95 11.08
C VAL A 16 -77.09 46.64 11.25
N ALA A 17 -76.26 47.66 11.47
CA ALA A 17 -74.82 47.49 11.68
C ALA A 17 -74.52 46.65 12.93
N ALA A 18 -75.30 46.83 14.04
CA ALA A 18 -75.19 46.07 15.22
C ALA A 18 -75.57 44.55 15.02
N VAL A 19 -76.66 44.32 14.26
CA VAL A 19 -77.08 42.94 13.94
C VAL A 19 -76.03 42.26 13.07
N VAL A 20 -75.50 42.98 12.04
CA VAL A 20 -74.44 42.46 11.19
C VAL A 20 -73.17 42.15 12.01
N TYR A 21 -72.78 43.10 12.88
CA TYR A 21 -71.63 42.91 13.79
C TYR A 21 -71.77 41.72 14.70
N LEU A 22 -72.92 41.59 15.39
CA LEU A 22 -73.15 40.44 16.24
C LEU A 22 -73.29 39.13 15.47
N GLY A 23 -73.92 39.18 14.33
CA GLY A 23 -74.04 38.01 13.45
C GLY A 23 -72.67 37.42 13.01
N PHE A 24 -71.78 38.30 12.55
CA PHE A 24 -70.43 37.87 12.23
C PHE A 24 -69.59 37.51 13.45
N SER A 25 -69.82 38.20 14.59
CA SER A 25 -69.11 37.83 15.85
C SER A 25 -69.49 36.41 16.25
N VAL A 26 -70.74 36.02 16.20
CA VAL A 26 -71.19 34.65 16.44
C VAL A 26 -70.64 33.66 15.43
N TYR A 27 -70.65 34.07 14.13
CA TYR A 27 -70.07 33.27 13.06
C TYR A 27 -68.58 32.94 13.28
N PHE A 28 -67.78 33.96 13.65
CA PHE A 28 -66.34 33.77 13.88
C PHE A 28 -65.98 33.12 15.21
N MET A 29 -66.93 32.76 16.04
CA MET A 29 -66.71 31.87 17.18
C MET A 29 -66.29 30.45 16.76
N ASN A 30 -66.68 30.02 15.54
CA ASN A 30 -66.42 28.69 15.02
C ASN A 30 -65.81 28.68 13.59
N HIS A 31 -65.44 29.87 13.09
CA HIS A 31 -64.87 30.04 11.73
C HIS A 31 -63.66 30.94 11.78
N PHE A 32 -62.68 30.69 10.94
CA PHE A 32 -61.51 31.54 10.78
C PHE A 32 -61.92 32.91 10.21
N TYR A 33 -61.20 33.96 10.56
CA TYR A 33 -61.44 35.33 10.04
C TYR A 33 -61.30 35.39 8.52
N PHE A 34 -61.83 36.45 7.94
CA PHE A 34 -61.53 36.80 6.54
C PHE A 34 -60.05 36.99 6.35
N ASN A 35 -59.53 36.67 5.15
CA ASN A 35 -58.11 36.75 4.79
C ASN A 35 -57.19 35.82 5.63
N THR A 36 -57.70 34.77 6.26
CA THR A 36 -56.89 33.78 6.92
C THR A 36 -56.30 32.78 5.91
N LYS A 37 -55.00 32.61 5.94
CA LYS A 37 -54.26 31.55 5.23
C LYS A 37 -53.67 30.59 6.24
N ILE A 38 -53.89 29.27 6.04
CA ILE A 38 -53.34 28.20 6.83
C ILE A 38 -52.44 27.36 5.91
N ASN A 39 -51.17 27.22 6.23
CA ASN A 39 -50.18 26.55 5.38
C ASN A 39 -50.18 27.10 3.93
N GLY A 40 -50.32 28.41 3.77
CA GLY A 40 -50.38 29.09 2.46
C GLY A 40 -51.71 29.03 1.74
N VAL A 41 -52.65 28.21 2.15
CA VAL A 41 -53.97 28.01 1.55
C VAL A 41 -55.01 28.95 2.18
N ASN A 42 -55.89 29.52 1.36
CA ASN A 42 -56.92 30.51 1.81
C ASN A 42 -58.11 29.79 2.45
N PHE A 43 -58.29 30.00 3.75
CA PHE A 43 -59.43 29.48 4.54
C PHE A 43 -60.33 30.59 5.11
N SER A 44 -60.37 31.77 4.41
CA SER A 44 -61.24 32.87 4.78
C SER A 44 -62.67 32.45 5.07
N GLY A 45 -63.15 32.69 6.29
CA GLY A 45 -64.52 32.35 6.71
C GLY A 45 -64.84 30.84 6.70
N LYS A 46 -63.83 29.98 6.67
CA LYS A 46 -64.02 28.52 6.71
C LYS A 46 -64.05 28.02 8.15
N SER A 47 -64.78 26.90 8.38
CA SER A 47 -64.79 26.21 9.68
C SER A 47 -63.56 25.37 9.91
N VAL A 48 -63.31 25.00 11.14
CA VAL A 48 -62.27 24.04 11.49
C VAL A 48 -62.38 22.74 10.71
N SER A 49 -63.65 22.20 10.59
CA SER A 49 -63.87 20.94 9.87
C SER A 49 -63.60 21.07 8.35
N ALA A 50 -63.72 22.25 7.77
CA ALA A 50 -63.34 22.46 6.37
C ALA A 50 -61.82 22.41 6.20
N VAL A 51 -61.06 22.96 7.15
CA VAL A 51 -59.59 22.86 7.19
C VAL A 51 -59.14 21.45 7.40
N GLU A 52 -59.73 20.72 8.39
CA GLU A 52 -59.46 19.30 8.65
C GLU A 52 -59.73 18.42 7.44
N SER A 53 -60.89 18.65 6.74
CA SER A 53 -61.22 17.89 5.53
C SER A 53 -60.20 18.15 4.39
N TYR A 54 -59.69 19.34 4.27
CA TYR A 54 -58.64 19.64 3.30
C TYR A 54 -57.32 18.96 3.70
N MET A 55 -56.91 19.04 4.98
CA MET A 55 -55.72 18.39 5.47
C MET A 55 -55.81 16.87 5.27
N LYS A 56 -56.95 16.27 5.55
CA LYS A 56 -57.21 14.86 5.28
C LYS A 56 -57.02 14.52 3.81
N SER A 57 -57.57 15.35 2.89
CA SER A 57 -57.39 15.09 1.47
C SER A 57 -55.95 15.20 0.97
N GLN A 58 -55.13 16.02 1.65
CA GLN A 58 -53.69 16.14 1.36
C GLN A 58 -52.96 14.85 1.85
N VAL A 59 -53.35 14.31 3.02
CA VAL A 59 -52.79 13.06 3.54
C VAL A 59 -53.15 11.88 2.65
N ASP A 60 -54.39 11.80 2.16
CA ASP A 60 -54.84 10.72 1.26
C ASP A 60 -54.07 10.67 -0.08
N GLY A 61 -53.51 11.84 -0.52
CA GLY A 61 -52.73 11.97 -1.73
C GLY A 61 -51.19 12.10 -1.48
N TYR A 62 -50.74 11.87 -0.26
CA TYR A 62 -49.34 12.09 0.09
C TYR A 62 -48.39 11.08 -0.58
N VAL A 63 -47.32 11.59 -1.13
CA VAL A 63 -46.21 10.83 -1.65
C VAL A 63 -44.90 11.52 -1.21
N LEU A 64 -44.02 10.80 -0.56
CA LEU A 64 -42.67 11.22 -0.26
C LEU A 64 -41.76 10.77 -1.41
N THR A 65 -41.08 11.72 -2.03
CA THR A 65 -40.06 11.47 -3.06
C THR A 65 -38.68 11.63 -2.43
N MET A 66 -37.83 10.62 -2.57
CA MET A 66 -36.43 10.62 -2.12
C MET A 66 -35.56 10.76 -3.36
N LYS A 67 -34.70 11.77 -3.39
CA LYS A 67 -33.76 12.02 -4.48
C LYS A 67 -32.37 11.57 -4.10
N GLU A 68 -31.82 10.66 -4.87
CA GLU A 68 -30.49 10.12 -4.71
C GLU A 68 -29.43 11.04 -5.33
N SER A 69 -28.16 10.81 -4.98
CA SER A 69 -27.02 11.62 -5.43
C SER A 69 -26.79 11.58 -6.95
N ASP A 70 -27.22 10.52 -7.63
CA ASP A 70 -27.14 10.37 -9.08
C ASP A 70 -28.36 10.97 -9.82
N GLY A 71 -29.36 11.46 -9.07
CA GLY A 71 -30.62 12.00 -9.59
C GLY A 71 -31.75 10.98 -9.74
N THR A 72 -31.52 9.72 -9.35
CA THR A 72 -32.59 8.71 -9.25
C THR A 72 -33.60 9.09 -8.17
N GLU A 73 -34.86 8.77 -8.38
CA GLU A 73 -35.94 9.06 -7.43
C GLU A 73 -36.65 7.79 -7.00
N GLU A 74 -36.76 7.60 -5.69
CA GLU A 74 -37.64 6.59 -5.09
C GLU A 74 -38.83 7.24 -4.37
N LYS A 75 -39.91 6.48 -4.20
CA LYS A 75 -41.17 7.05 -3.67
C LYS A 75 -41.83 6.12 -2.67
N ILE A 76 -42.34 6.72 -1.59
CA ILE A 76 -43.21 6.05 -0.62
C ILE A 76 -44.56 6.75 -0.69
N ALA A 77 -45.59 6.02 -1.11
CA ALA A 77 -46.96 6.54 -1.07
C ALA A 77 -47.57 6.38 0.32
N GLY A 78 -48.29 7.39 0.79
CA GLY A 78 -48.94 7.36 2.10
C GLY A 78 -49.88 6.18 2.27
N THR A 79 -50.51 5.73 1.19
CA THR A 79 -51.38 4.53 1.17
C THR A 79 -50.65 3.25 1.56
N ASP A 80 -49.41 3.13 1.21
CA ASP A 80 -48.60 1.92 1.39
C ASP A 80 -48.12 1.74 2.84
N ILE A 81 -48.20 2.82 3.63
CA ILE A 81 -47.83 2.84 5.07
C ILE A 81 -49.07 3.10 5.95
N SER A 82 -50.29 2.98 5.40
CA SER A 82 -51.53 3.28 6.11
C SER A 82 -51.55 4.70 6.72
N LEU A 83 -50.94 5.68 6.03
CA LEU A 83 -50.89 7.05 6.49
C LEU A 83 -52.29 7.65 6.66
N ALA A 84 -52.61 8.16 7.81
CA ALA A 84 -53.90 8.74 8.12
C ALA A 84 -53.74 10.09 8.83
N TYR A 85 -54.64 11.03 8.54
CA TYR A 85 -54.73 12.31 9.26
C TYR A 85 -55.11 12.07 10.73
N LYS A 86 -54.36 12.59 11.65
CA LYS A 86 -54.65 12.61 13.07
C LYS A 86 -55.18 13.99 13.45
N ALA A 87 -56.50 14.06 13.68
CA ALA A 87 -57.11 15.32 14.16
C ALA A 87 -56.54 15.68 15.54
N GLY A 88 -56.03 16.90 15.65
CA GLY A 88 -55.60 17.50 16.90
C GLY A 88 -56.58 18.60 17.36
N ASP A 89 -56.37 19.15 18.51
CA ASP A 89 -57.16 20.26 19.05
C ASP A 89 -56.57 21.64 18.63
N GLU A 90 -55.45 21.65 17.86
CA GLU A 90 -54.70 22.88 17.50
C GLU A 90 -55.57 23.86 16.73
N LEU A 91 -56.25 23.41 15.65
CA LEU A 91 -57.11 24.27 14.84
C LEU A 91 -58.29 24.81 15.64
N GLN A 92 -58.81 24.02 16.56
CA GLN A 92 -59.89 24.45 17.42
C GLN A 92 -59.40 25.47 18.46
N LYS A 93 -58.18 25.32 19.00
CA LYS A 93 -57.56 26.30 19.88
C LYS A 93 -57.32 27.62 19.17
N LEU A 94 -56.78 27.58 17.93
CA LEU A 94 -56.57 28.77 17.09
C LEU A 94 -57.82 29.56 16.86
N VAL A 95 -58.94 28.90 16.55
CA VAL A 95 -60.27 29.58 16.41
C VAL A 95 -60.78 30.12 17.74
N LYS A 96 -60.56 29.41 18.85
CA LYS A 96 -60.97 29.91 20.18
C LYS A 96 -60.15 31.06 20.71
N GLU A 97 -58.89 31.09 20.37
CA GLU A 97 -57.94 32.17 20.76
C GLU A 97 -58.15 33.47 19.93
N GLN A 98 -58.74 33.36 18.74
CA GLN A 98 -59.17 34.54 18.00
C GLN A 98 -60.35 35.19 18.72
N ASN A 99 -60.27 36.47 19.03
CA ASN A 99 -61.36 37.18 19.65
C ASN A 99 -62.44 37.51 18.59
N ALA A 100 -63.52 36.68 18.54
CA ALA A 100 -64.58 36.78 17.55
C ALA A 100 -65.20 38.20 17.40
N PHE A 101 -65.07 39.04 18.41
CA PHE A 101 -65.57 40.46 18.35
C PHE A 101 -64.61 41.40 17.68
N LEU A 102 -63.36 41.01 17.42
CA LEU A 102 -62.34 41.87 16.73
C LEU A 102 -62.35 41.68 15.19
N TRP A 103 -63.27 40.93 14.62
CA TRP A 103 -63.30 40.66 13.19
C TRP A 103 -63.29 41.94 12.28
N PRO A 104 -63.92 43.06 12.65
CA PRO A 104 -63.86 44.26 11.77
C PRO A 104 -62.45 44.86 11.67
N VAL A 105 -61.64 44.73 12.75
CA VAL A 105 -60.23 45.20 12.77
C VAL A 105 -59.34 44.32 11.89
N CYS A 106 -59.74 43.08 11.67
CA CYS A 106 -59.00 42.07 10.90
C CYS A 106 -59.37 42.05 9.42
N LEU A 107 -60.43 42.76 8.99
CA LEU A 107 -60.89 42.79 7.60
C LEU A 107 -59.82 43.20 6.56
N GLY A 108 -58.89 44.05 6.95
CA GLY A 108 -57.80 44.56 6.08
C GLY A 108 -56.46 43.84 6.29
N LYS A 109 -56.39 42.83 7.14
CA LYS A 109 -55.14 42.15 7.48
C LYS A 109 -55.16 40.69 7.03
N THR A 110 -54.14 40.26 6.35
CA THR A 110 -53.91 38.82 6.09
C THR A 110 -53.36 38.18 7.34
N GLN A 111 -54.02 37.13 7.83
CA GLN A 111 -53.51 36.29 8.90
C GLN A 111 -52.88 35.02 8.29
N THR A 112 -51.60 34.81 8.53
CA THR A 112 -50.88 33.59 8.10
C THR A 112 -50.67 32.72 9.31
N ILE A 113 -51.15 31.51 9.25
CA ILE A 113 -51.07 30.50 10.30
C ILE A 113 -50.32 29.31 9.72
N THR A 114 -49.29 28.81 10.44
CA THR A 114 -48.70 27.51 10.18
C THR A 114 -49.28 26.54 11.19
N ALA A 115 -50.00 25.55 10.69
CA ALA A 115 -50.57 24.50 11.53
C ALA A 115 -49.90 23.13 11.18
N SER A 116 -49.60 22.34 12.19
CA SER A 116 -49.05 21.01 12.00
C SER A 116 -50.12 20.09 11.41
N VAL A 117 -49.71 19.34 10.36
CA VAL A 117 -50.52 18.23 9.87
C VAL A 117 -50.19 16.99 10.66
N GLY A 118 -50.96 16.73 11.75
CA GLY A 118 -50.78 15.51 12.51
C GLY A 118 -51.06 14.29 11.65
N VAL A 119 -50.13 13.35 11.62
CA VAL A 119 -50.30 12.06 10.90
C VAL A 119 -50.04 10.87 11.81
N THR A 120 -50.60 9.75 11.43
CA THR A 120 -50.25 8.41 11.99
C THR A 120 -50.02 7.48 10.83
N TYR A 121 -49.14 6.52 11.00
CA TYR A 121 -48.80 5.52 10.01
C TYR A 121 -48.45 4.18 10.69
N ASP A 122 -48.38 3.12 9.92
CA ASP A 122 -47.92 1.80 10.39
C ASP A 122 -46.38 1.73 10.24
N GLU A 123 -45.68 1.75 11.38
CA GLU A 123 -44.21 1.71 11.41
C GLU A 123 -43.62 0.43 10.79
N ASN A 124 -44.33 -0.73 10.94
CA ASN A 124 -43.83 -1.99 10.38
C ASN A 124 -43.94 -2.00 8.85
N GLN A 125 -45.01 -1.42 8.29
CA GLN A 125 -45.18 -1.27 6.85
C GLN A 125 -44.10 -0.31 6.32
N LEU A 126 -43.87 0.81 6.99
CA LEU A 126 -42.81 1.75 6.62
C LEU A 126 -41.42 1.10 6.62
N ASP A 127 -41.06 0.40 7.71
CA ASP A 127 -39.76 -0.27 7.80
C ASP A 127 -39.59 -1.35 6.72
N THR A 128 -40.69 -2.06 6.37
CA THR A 128 -40.68 -3.06 5.29
C THR A 128 -40.46 -2.40 3.93
N LEU A 129 -41.11 -1.28 3.66
CA LEU A 129 -40.94 -0.54 2.41
C LEU A 129 -39.54 0.05 2.29
N ILE A 130 -39.05 0.68 3.34
CA ILE A 130 -37.68 1.25 3.33
C ILE A 130 -36.65 0.16 3.03
N ASN A 131 -36.74 -1.00 3.69
CA ASN A 131 -35.80 -2.10 3.44
C ASN A 131 -35.97 -2.71 2.03
N GLY A 132 -37.05 -2.47 1.36
CA GLY A 132 -37.35 -2.93 -0.02
C GLY A 132 -36.95 -1.91 -1.10
N LEU A 133 -36.57 -0.69 -0.74
CA LEU A 133 -36.12 0.31 -1.70
C LEU A 133 -34.87 -0.15 -2.45
N GLU A 134 -34.69 0.32 -3.68
CA GLU A 134 -33.58 -0.07 -4.54
C GLU A 134 -32.24 0.44 -3.97
N CYS A 135 -32.20 1.67 -3.48
CA CYS A 135 -31.04 2.25 -2.81
C CYS A 135 -30.58 1.49 -1.56
N MET A 136 -31.47 0.72 -0.93
CA MET A 136 -31.16 -0.10 0.26
C MET A 136 -30.59 -1.47 -0.08
N GLN A 137 -30.60 -1.90 -1.35
CA GLN A 137 -30.06 -3.20 -1.75
C GLN A 137 -28.55 -3.15 -1.81
N ALA A 138 -27.89 -4.13 -1.18
CA ALA A 138 -26.44 -4.16 -1.03
C ALA A 138 -25.67 -4.23 -2.37
N ASP A 139 -26.28 -4.80 -3.42
CA ASP A 139 -25.71 -4.91 -4.75
C ASP A 139 -25.81 -3.60 -5.57
N GLN A 140 -26.61 -2.65 -5.11
CA GLN A 140 -26.74 -1.32 -5.71
C GLN A 140 -25.88 -0.26 -4.99
N GLN A 141 -25.29 -0.62 -3.85
CA GLN A 141 -24.52 0.32 -3.05
C GLN A 141 -23.02 0.25 -3.37
N VAL A 142 -22.40 1.40 -3.45
CA VAL A 142 -20.95 1.57 -3.61
C VAL A 142 -20.37 2.07 -2.29
N GLU A 143 -19.38 1.35 -1.75
CA GLU A 143 -18.66 1.79 -0.54
C GLU A 143 -17.94 3.12 -0.78
N PRO A 144 -17.88 4.01 0.21
CA PRO A 144 -17.08 5.22 0.10
C PRO A 144 -15.60 4.88 0.03
N VAL A 145 -14.86 5.64 -0.74
CA VAL A 145 -13.40 5.55 -0.84
C VAL A 145 -12.76 6.65 0.00
N ASN A 146 -11.88 6.28 0.91
CA ASN A 146 -11.15 7.24 1.73
C ASN A 146 -10.17 8.07 0.90
N ALA A 147 -9.98 9.32 1.27
CA ALA A 147 -8.81 10.06 0.83
C ALA A 147 -7.53 9.32 1.29
N HIS A 148 -6.52 9.28 0.44
CA HIS A 148 -5.30 8.51 0.68
C HIS A 148 -4.09 9.17 0.00
N PRO A 149 -2.85 8.83 0.44
CA PRO A 149 -1.64 9.21 -0.28
C PRO A 149 -1.56 8.50 -1.64
N GLU A 150 -1.31 9.25 -2.71
CA GLU A 150 -1.03 8.72 -4.05
C GLU A 150 0.29 9.29 -4.56
N TYR A 151 1.14 8.45 -5.18
CA TYR A 151 2.38 8.90 -5.80
C TYR A 151 2.10 9.44 -7.20
N ASP A 152 2.44 10.71 -7.44
CA ASP A 152 2.18 11.41 -8.70
C ASP A 152 3.33 11.33 -9.73
N GLY A 153 4.37 10.53 -9.44
CA GLY A 153 5.61 10.45 -10.21
C GLY A 153 6.71 11.39 -9.69
N ASN A 154 6.43 12.19 -8.66
CA ASN A 154 7.40 13.06 -8.04
C ASN A 154 7.34 13.02 -6.51
N SER A 155 6.15 12.99 -5.95
CA SER A 155 5.88 12.99 -4.51
C SER A 155 4.57 12.30 -4.20
N TYR A 156 4.33 11.98 -2.93
CA TYR A 156 3.01 11.61 -2.46
C TYR A 156 2.17 12.86 -2.24
N VAL A 157 0.98 12.85 -2.83
CA VAL A 157 -0.03 13.88 -2.69
C VAL A 157 -1.32 13.28 -2.11
N VAL A 158 -2.12 14.11 -1.44
CA VAL A 158 -3.43 13.66 -0.97
C VAL A 158 -4.37 13.52 -2.16
N LYS A 159 -4.79 12.29 -2.46
CA LYS A 159 -5.88 12.04 -3.40
C LYS A 159 -7.20 12.11 -2.66
N ALA A 160 -8.16 12.83 -3.23
CA ALA A 160 -9.51 12.93 -2.68
C ALA A 160 -10.18 11.55 -2.63
N GLY A 161 -10.91 11.32 -1.56
CA GLY A 161 -11.83 10.21 -1.46
C GLY A 161 -13.07 10.43 -2.32
N GLU A 162 -13.89 9.42 -2.43
CA GLU A 162 -15.17 9.48 -3.14
C GLU A 162 -16.28 9.08 -2.18
N THR A 163 -17.34 9.89 -2.10
CA THR A 163 -18.57 9.51 -1.41
C THR A 163 -19.25 8.44 -2.25
N GLY A 164 -19.43 7.25 -1.70
CA GLY A 164 -20.15 6.18 -2.38
C GLY A 164 -21.66 6.42 -2.38
N SER A 165 -22.41 5.39 -2.74
CA SER A 165 -23.88 5.36 -2.61
C SER A 165 -24.37 4.49 -1.45
N LYS A 166 -23.47 4.07 -0.57
CA LYS A 166 -23.83 3.28 0.61
C LYS A 166 -24.66 4.12 1.58
N ILE A 167 -25.84 3.61 1.90
CA ILE A 167 -26.77 4.32 2.78
C ILE A 167 -26.39 4.16 4.26
N ASP A 168 -26.34 5.28 4.98
CA ASP A 168 -26.42 5.27 6.45
C ASP A 168 -27.86 4.92 6.84
N THR A 169 -28.08 3.66 7.07
CA THR A 169 -29.42 3.09 7.33
C THR A 169 -30.11 3.74 8.52
N GLU A 170 -29.37 4.09 9.57
CA GLU A 170 -29.95 4.69 10.76
C GLU A 170 -30.40 6.13 10.48
N ASN A 171 -29.52 6.94 9.90
CA ASN A 171 -29.86 8.32 9.56
C ASN A 171 -30.95 8.38 8.49
N PHE A 172 -30.85 7.56 7.44
CA PHE A 172 -31.87 7.52 6.37
C PHE A 172 -33.26 7.21 6.93
N LYS A 173 -33.42 6.16 7.74
CA LYS A 173 -34.69 5.80 8.38
C LYS A 173 -35.22 6.93 9.27
N LYS A 174 -34.35 7.61 9.99
CA LYS A 174 -34.72 8.77 10.81
C LYS A 174 -35.22 9.92 9.93
N VAL A 175 -34.49 10.28 8.89
CA VAL A 175 -34.86 11.37 7.95
C VAL A 175 -36.19 11.09 7.27
N VAL A 176 -36.43 9.85 6.82
CA VAL A 176 -37.71 9.44 6.22
C VAL A 176 -38.85 9.60 7.23
N LYS A 177 -38.70 9.10 8.47
CA LYS A 177 -39.71 9.25 9.52
C LYS A 177 -40.01 10.73 9.84
N GLU A 178 -38.99 11.53 10.06
CA GLU A 178 -39.13 12.96 10.33
C GLU A 178 -39.78 13.72 9.16
N SER A 179 -39.50 13.31 7.93
CA SER A 179 -40.10 13.89 6.75
C SER A 179 -41.58 13.56 6.59
N ILE A 180 -41.99 12.31 6.89
CA ILE A 180 -43.40 11.91 6.91
C ILE A 180 -44.15 12.63 8.03
N GLU A 181 -43.58 12.70 9.25
CA GLU A 181 -44.18 13.39 10.40
C GLU A 181 -44.27 14.90 10.17
N GLY A 182 -43.26 15.48 9.51
CA GLY A 182 -43.24 16.88 9.10
C GLY A 182 -44.06 17.18 7.85
N PHE A 183 -44.67 16.16 7.25
CA PHE A 183 -45.45 16.25 6.01
C PHE A 183 -44.66 16.91 4.87
N LYS A 184 -43.35 16.59 4.78
CA LYS A 184 -42.49 16.98 3.64
C LYS A 184 -42.82 16.09 2.44
N SER A 185 -42.75 16.64 1.24
CA SER A 185 -43.02 15.90 0.00
C SER A 185 -41.75 15.37 -0.67
N GLU A 186 -40.57 15.80 -0.20
CA GLU A 186 -39.30 15.51 -0.84
C GLU A 186 -38.17 15.44 0.19
N ILE A 187 -37.22 14.55 -0.04
CA ILE A 187 -35.94 14.42 0.64
C ILE A 187 -34.86 14.49 -0.42
N ASP A 188 -33.88 15.40 -0.27
CA ASP A 188 -32.60 15.31 -0.95
C ASP A 188 -31.65 14.52 -0.05
N MET A 189 -31.34 13.28 -0.46
CA MET A 189 -30.59 12.34 0.38
C MET A 189 -29.15 12.79 0.63
N THR A 190 -28.58 13.58 -0.28
CA THR A 190 -27.25 14.17 -0.09
C THR A 190 -27.27 15.32 0.91
N ALA A 191 -28.27 16.20 0.80
CA ALA A 191 -28.41 17.35 1.70
C ALA A 191 -28.78 16.95 3.14
N GLU A 192 -29.39 15.78 3.34
CA GLU A 192 -29.81 15.23 4.64
C GLU A 192 -28.81 14.16 5.18
N ASP A 193 -27.57 14.10 4.61
CA ASP A 193 -26.48 13.21 5.04
C ASP A 193 -26.89 11.74 5.11
N CYS A 194 -27.68 11.25 4.14
CA CYS A 194 -28.20 9.88 4.13
C CYS A 194 -27.18 8.82 3.67
N TYR A 195 -25.98 9.22 3.27
CA TYR A 195 -24.92 8.32 2.82
C TYR A 195 -23.83 8.15 3.86
N VAL A 196 -23.14 7.01 3.82
CA VAL A 196 -21.97 6.78 4.64
C VAL A 196 -20.81 7.63 4.13
N GLU A 197 -20.32 8.50 4.97
CA GLU A 197 -19.16 9.34 4.62
C GLU A 197 -17.84 8.56 4.69
N PRO A 198 -16.86 8.90 3.83
CA PRO A 198 -15.50 8.38 3.95
C PRO A 198 -14.92 8.69 5.34
N LYS A 199 -14.25 7.71 5.96
CA LYS A 199 -13.57 7.89 7.24
C LYS A 199 -12.51 9.00 7.18
N TYR A 200 -11.83 9.10 6.03
CA TYR A 200 -10.79 10.11 5.80
C TYR A 200 -11.14 10.97 4.59
N THR A 201 -11.01 12.28 4.77
CA THR A 201 -11.20 13.30 3.73
C THR A 201 -9.87 13.99 3.41
N ILE A 202 -9.85 14.87 2.42
CA ILE A 202 -8.67 15.69 2.10
C ILE A 202 -8.24 16.61 3.25
N GLU A 203 -9.14 16.86 4.20
CA GLU A 203 -8.85 17.69 5.38
C GLU A 203 -8.31 16.88 6.56
N SER A 204 -8.37 15.55 6.49
CA SER A 204 -7.91 14.67 7.57
C SER A 204 -6.41 14.81 7.81
N GLU A 205 -6.04 15.13 9.04
CA GLU A 205 -4.65 15.32 9.45
C GLU A 205 -3.83 14.03 9.35
N GLU A 206 -4.48 12.87 9.52
CA GLU A 206 -3.87 11.55 9.37
C GLU A 206 -3.36 11.32 7.93
N VAL A 207 -4.16 11.68 6.94
CA VAL A 207 -3.79 11.54 5.50
C VAL A 207 -2.66 12.50 5.14
N LYS A 208 -2.77 13.77 5.56
CA LYS A 208 -1.73 14.78 5.36
C LYS A 208 -0.41 14.34 5.98
N LYS A 209 -0.47 13.85 7.23
CA LYS A 209 0.69 13.34 7.94
C LYS A 209 1.29 12.12 7.24
N ALA A 210 0.46 11.19 6.76
CA ALA A 210 0.91 10.02 6.00
C ALA A 210 1.65 10.45 4.73
N CYS A 211 1.11 11.40 3.95
CA CYS A 211 1.80 11.98 2.79
C CYS A 211 3.16 12.57 3.17
N ASP A 212 3.20 13.37 4.24
CA ASP A 212 4.44 13.99 4.70
C ASP A 212 5.48 12.95 5.13
N ASP A 213 5.05 11.91 5.85
CA ASP A 213 5.94 10.84 6.31
C ASP A 213 6.43 9.99 5.13
N MET A 214 5.58 9.64 4.17
CA MET A 214 5.97 8.93 2.95
C MET A 214 6.95 9.76 2.11
N ASN A 215 6.73 11.07 2.00
CA ASN A 215 7.63 11.98 1.29
C ASN A 215 9.02 12.12 1.96
N LYS A 216 9.14 11.83 3.24
CA LYS A 216 10.46 11.77 3.90
C LYS A 216 11.31 10.63 3.36
N TYR A 217 10.71 9.46 3.10
CA TYR A 217 11.39 8.30 2.53
C TYR A 217 11.85 8.57 1.09
N LEU A 218 11.09 9.32 0.29
CA LEU A 218 11.44 9.67 -1.09
C LEU A 218 12.65 10.59 -1.21
N LYS A 219 13.17 11.13 -0.10
CA LYS A 219 14.42 11.89 -0.08
C LYS A 219 15.65 11.01 -0.21
N ALA A 220 15.50 9.71 0.07
CA ALA A 220 16.62 8.78 -0.03
C ALA A 220 16.97 8.51 -1.50
N SER A 221 18.28 8.38 -1.73
CA SER A 221 18.85 7.94 -3.01
C SER A 221 20.10 7.14 -2.73
N ILE A 222 20.04 5.83 -2.95
CA ILE A 222 21.16 4.93 -2.69
C ILE A 222 21.71 4.47 -4.03
N THR A 223 22.96 4.84 -4.31
CA THR A 223 23.69 4.37 -5.49
C THR A 223 24.65 3.27 -5.08
N TYR A 224 24.37 2.05 -5.49
CA TYR A 224 25.30 0.93 -5.35
C TYR A 224 26.36 0.98 -6.43
N THR A 225 27.58 0.62 -6.06
CA THR A 225 28.70 0.49 -6.98
C THR A 225 29.21 -0.94 -6.98
N PHE A 226 29.36 -1.51 -8.18
CA PHE A 226 29.90 -2.86 -8.41
C PHE A 226 30.94 -2.74 -9.54
N GLY A 227 32.14 -2.27 -9.18
CA GLY A 227 33.16 -1.89 -10.17
C GLY A 227 32.66 -0.74 -11.07
N SER A 228 32.60 -1.00 -12.38
CA SER A 228 32.09 -0.03 -13.37
C SER A 228 30.55 0.01 -13.47
N ASN A 229 29.84 -0.92 -12.85
CA ASN A 229 28.37 -0.99 -12.85
C ASN A 229 27.79 -0.24 -11.65
N THR A 230 26.60 0.32 -11.84
CA THR A 230 25.84 0.97 -10.76
C THR A 230 24.39 0.55 -10.78
N GLU A 231 23.79 0.46 -9.58
CA GLU A 231 22.34 0.29 -9.37
C GLU A 231 21.84 1.43 -8.48
N VAL A 232 20.67 1.96 -8.78
CA VAL A 232 20.14 3.10 -8.05
C VAL A 232 18.79 2.76 -7.46
N VAL A 233 18.68 2.93 -6.15
CA VAL A 233 17.41 2.93 -5.43
C VAL A 233 17.00 4.39 -5.28
N ASP A 234 16.11 4.84 -6.10
CA ASP A 234 15.58 6.20 -6.13
C ASP A 234 14.14 6.29 -5.62
N LYS A 235 13.59 7.50 -5.67
CA LYS A 235 12.22 7.77 -5.23
C LYS A 235 11.16 6.93 -5.96
N ASP A 236 11.36 6.62 -7.25
CA ASP A 236 10.40 5.87 -8.05
C ASP A 236 10.34 4.40 -7.61
N LEU A 237 11.48 3.84 -7.24
CA LEU A 237 11.54 2.49 -6.67
C LEU A 237 11.05 2.48 -5.21
N ILE A 238 11.47 3.46 -4.39
CA ILE A 238 11.05 3.57 -2.99
C ILE A 238 9.55 3.75 -2.88
N SER A 239 8.90 4.48 -3.80
CA SER A 239 7.44 4.66 -3.82
C SER A 239 6.67 3.34 -3.93
N GLN A 240 7.29 2.29 -4.48
CA GLN A 240 6.67 0.97 -4.61
C GLN A 240 6.81 0.13 -3.32
N TRP A 241 7.65 0.55 -2.38
CA TRP A 241 7.95 -0.17 -1.15
C TRP A 241 7.30 0.45 0.10
N VAL A 242 6.76 1.66 -0.04
CA VAL A 242 6.12 2.39 1.06
C VAL A 242 4.62 2.38 0.86
N THR A 243 3.88 1.96 1.88
CA THR A 243 2.43 1.86 1.88
C THR A 243 1.85 2.44 3.16
N VAL A 244 0.53 2.63 3.20
CA VAL A 244 -0.20 2.95 4.41
C VAL A 244 -1.19 1.84 4.73
N ASP A 245 -1.46 1.65 6.01
CA ASP A 245 -2.54 0.76 6.48
C ASP A 245 -3.89 1.51 6.52
N ASP A 246 -4.95 0.80 6.94
CA ASP A 246 -6.31 1.35 7.09
C ASP A 246 -6.41 2.51 8.11
N ASN A 247 -5.38 2.75 8.92
CA ASN A 247 -5.29 3.83 9.88
C ASN A 247 -4.30 4.93 9.45
N MET A 248 -3.87 4.92 8.19
CA MET A 248 -2.88 5.85 7.62
C MET A 248 -1.50 5.75 8.27
N ALA A 249 -1.18 4.64 8.96
CA ALA A 249 0.16 4.41 9.45
C ALA A 249 1.07 3.96 8.29
N VAL A 250 2.19 4.67 8.11
CA VAL A 250 3.15 4.38 7.04
C VAL A 250 3.93 3.12 7.38
N THR A 251 3.95 2.16 6.48
CA THR A 251 4.64 0.88 6.60
C THR A 251 5.56 0.63 5.42
N PHE A 252 6.62 -0.16 5.67
CA PHE A 252 7.54 -0.64 4.67
C PHE A 252 7.14 -2.02 4.20
N ASN A 253 7.13 -2.24 2.89
CA ASN A 253 7.01 -3.58 2.31
C ASN A 253 8.39 -4.26 2.32
N SER A 254 8.75 -4.86 3.44
CA SER A 254 10.02 -5.56 3.61
C SER A 254 10.25 -6.68 2.59
N ASP A 255 9.20 -7.38 2.16
CA ASP A 255 9.32 -8.44 1.13
C ASP A 255 9.79 -7.89 -0.22
N ALA A 256 9.41 -6.66 -0.55
CA ALA A 256 9.87 -6.01 -1.77
C ALA A 256 11.35 -5.61 -1.68
N VAL A 257 11.80 -5.15 -0.51
CA VAL A 257 13.22 -4.86 -0.25
C VAL A 257 14.05 -6.14 -0.31
N VAL A 258 13.58 -7.23 0.31
CA VAL A 258 14.22 -8.56 0.22
C VAL A 258 14.38 -8.99 -1.23
N LYS A 259 13.31 -8.92 -2.02
CA LYS A 259 13.37 -9.27 -3.46
C LYS A 259 14.37 -8.43 -4.24
N TYR A 260 14.48 -7.15 -3.94
CA TYR A 260 15.45 -6.28 -4.59
C TYR A 260 16.88 -6.68 -4.23
N VAL A 261 17.18 -6.95 -2.96
CA VAL A 261 18.51 -7.42 -2.54
C VAL A 261 18.84 -8.76 -3.19
N GLN A 262 17.91 -9.71 -3.26
CA GLN A 262 18.09 -10.99 -3.98
C GLN A 262 18.33 -10.79 -5.49
N GLN A 263 17.78 -9.74 -6.10
CA GLN A 263 18.14 -9.40 -7.49
C GLN A 263 19.60 -8.92 -7.59
N LEU A 264 20.08 -8.14 -6.61
CA LEU A 264 21.49 -7.74 -6.57
C LEU A 264 22.40 -8.97 -6.41
N GLU A 265 22.08 -9.90 -5.48
CA GLU A 265 22.79 -11.16 -5.31
C GLU A 265 22.86 -11.97 -6.61
N SER A 266 21.70 -12.20 -7.23
CA SER A 266 21.62 -12.93 -8.50
C SER A 266 22.46 -12.32 -9.62
N LYS A 267 22.69 -10.98 -9.57
CA LYS A 267 23.43 -10.25 -10.60
C LYS A 267 24.91 -10.11 -10.30
N TYR A 268 25.27 -10.01 -9.03
CA TYR A 268 26.63 -9.61 -8.63
C TYR A 268 27.38 -10.63 -7.79
N ASP A 269 26.71 -11.62 -7.21
CA ASP A 269 27.40 -12.72 -6.53
C ASP A 269 28.06 -13.64 -7.56
N THR A 270 29.32 -13.99 -7.28
CA THR A 270 30.09 -14.86 -8.15
C THR A 270 30.51 -16.18 -7.49
N TYR A 271 30.31 -16.29 -6.17
CA TYR A 271 30.58 -17.53 -5.44
C TYR A 271 29.85 -18.73 -6.06
N GLN A 272 30.62 -19.80 -6.38
CA GLN A 272 30.16 -21.04 -7.05
C GLN A 272 29.47 -20.85 -8.41
N THR A 273 29.50 -19.67 -8.99
CA THR A 273 28.93 -19.44 -10.33
C THR A 273 29.89 -19.89 -11.42
N LYS A 274 29.35 -20.03 -12.62
CA LYS A 274 30.11 -20.36 -13.83
C LYS A 274 30.78 -19.10 -14.41
N ARG A 275 32.11 -19.14 -14.56
CA ARG A 275 32.92 -18.02 -15.05
C ARG A 275 33.68 -18.45 -16.29
N THR A 276 33.64 -17.65 -17.34
CA THR A 276 34.39 -17.86 -18.59
C THR A 276 35.50 -16.82 -18.66
N PHE A 277 36.71 -17.24 -18.99
CA PHE A 277 37.89 -16.37 -19.03
C PHE A 277 38.88 -16.83 -20.11
N THR A 278 39.87 -15.99 -20.38
CA THR A 278 41.01 -16.32 -21.24
C THR A 278 42.14 -16.85 -20.38
N THR A 279 42.59 -18.05 -20.66
CA THR A 279 43.66 -18.75 -19.93
C THR A 279 45.04 -18.12 -20.22
N GLY A 280 46.02 -18.44 -19.38
CA GLY A 280 47.43 -18.08 -19.62
C GLY A 280 48.00 -18.64 -20.93
N GLY A 281 47.44 -19.74 -21.43
CA GLY A 281 47.73 -20.30 -22.73
C GLY A 281 47.03 -19.61 -23.91
N GLY A 282 46.18 -18.61 -23.69
CA GLY A 282 45.47 -17.84 -24.70
C GLY A 282 44.18 -18.46 -25.19
N ASN A 283 43.71 -19.58 -24.59
CA ASN A 283 42.47 -20.24 -24.93
C ASN A 283 41.32 -19.74 -24.05
N SER A 284 40.08 -19.97 -24.45
CA SER A 284 38.91 -19.74 -23.58
C SER A 284 38.67 -20.97 -22.73
N ALA A 285 38.52 -20.81 -21.42
CA ALA A 285 38.13 -21.83 -20.47
C ALA A 285 36.97 -21.39 -19.61
N THR A 286 36.29 -22.37 -18.99
CA THR A 286 35.21 -22.12 -18.06
C THR A 286 35.52 -22.84 -16.74
N VAL A 287 35.32 -22.14 -15.63
CA VAL A 287 35.48 -22.67 -14.29
C VAL A 287 34.21 -22.47 -13.48
N GLU A 288 33.88 -23.46 -12.64
CA GLU A 288 32.73 -23.42 -11.73
C GLU A 288 33.12 -24.05 -10.40
N GLY A 289 32.52 -23.59 -9.30
CA GLY A 289 32.79 -24.12 -7.98
C GLY A 289 33.99 -23.49 -7.29
N GLY A 290 34.47 -24.16 -6.23
CA GLY A 290 35.48 -23.63 -5.32
C GLY A 290 34.87 -22.84 -4.15
N ASP A 291 35.69 -22.05 -3.47
CA ASP A 291 35.30 -21.29 -2.29
C ASP A 291 35.63 -19.79 -2.42
N TYR A 292 35.88 -19.31 -3.64
CA TYR A 292 36.18 -17.92 -3.97
C TYR A 292 35.02 -17.25 -4.70
N GLY A 293 34.80 -15.98 -4.44
CA GLY A 293 33.81 -15.16 -5.16
C GLY A 293 33.13 -14.13 -4.24
N TRP A 294 32.39 -13.25 -4.83
CA TRP A 294 31.54 -12.27 -4.13
C TRP A 294 30.34 -12.96 -3.53
N ILE A 295 29.97 -12.60 -2.29
CA ILE A 295 28.72 -12.98 -1.62
C ILE A 295 28.20 -11.75 -0.89
N ILE A 296 27.06 -11.24 -1.29
CA ILE A 296 26.34 -10.19 -0.56
C ILE A 296 25.83 -10.78 0.77
N ASP A 297 25.94 -10.02 1.85
CA ASP A 297 25.29 -10.34 3.12
C ASP A 297 23.84 -9.86 3.08
N GLU A 298 22.93 -10.74 2.68
CA GLU A 298 21.50 -10.41 2.49
C GLU A 298 20.92 -9.69 3.70
N ALA A 299 21.13 -10.22 4.90
CA ALA A 299 20.53 -9.67 6.12
C ALA A 299 21.10 -8.28 6.47
N ALA A 300 22.43 -8.13 6.37
CA ALA A 300 23.08 -6.85 6.62
C ALA A 300 22.70 -5.81 5.56
N GLU A 301 22.55 -6.23 4.30
CA GLU A 301 22.19 -5.32 3.21
C GLU A 301 20.75 -4.84 3.31
N ILE A 302 19.80 -5.72 3.58
CA ILE A 302 18.40 -5.36 3.83
C ILE A 302 18.32 -4.33 4.97
N ALA A 303 18.97 -4.61 6.10
CA ALA A 303 18.96 -3.70 7.25
C ALA A 303 19.56 -2.33 6.93
N ALA A 304 20.68 -2.30 6.19
CA ALA A 304 21.34 -1.07 5.79
C ALA A 304 20.49 -0.25 4.79
N LEU A 305 19.91 -0.93 3.80
CA LEU A 305 19.05 -0.28 2.80
C LEU A 305 17.81 0.34 3.44
N GLU A 306 17.12 -0.41 4.31
CA GLU A 306 15.97 0.13 5.05
C GLU A 306 16.38 1.32 5.93
N ALA A 307 17.53 1.28 6.60
CA ALA A 307 18.02 2.38 7.42
C ALA A 307 18.30 3.63 6.58
N ASN A 308 19.00 3.49 5.43
CA ASN A 308 19.26 4.61 4.53
C ASN A 308 17.94 5.25 4.05
N ILE A 309 16.93 4.44 3.70
CA ILE A 309 15.64 4.94 3.24
C ILE A 309 14.89 5.65 4.38
N ARG A 310 14.81 5.05 5.56
CA ARG A 310 14.15 5.65 6.75
C ARG A 310 14.76 6.99 7.16
N ASN A 311 16.08 7.12 7.00
CA ASN A 311 16.82 8.35 7.32
C ASN A 311 16.77 9.38 6.17
N GLY A 312 16.24 9.03 4.98
CA GLY A 312 16.25 9.91 3.81
C GLY A 312 17.65 10.22 3.29
N GLU A 313 18.55 9.25 3.35
CA GLU A 313 19.97 9.44 3.03
C GLU A 313 20.24 9.41 1.52
N THR A 314 21.11 10.31 1.05
CA THR A 314 21.71 10.21 -0.29
C THR A 314 23.13 9.70 -0.13
N VAL A 315 23.37 8.46 -0.60
CA VAL A 315 24.65 7.78 -0.39
C VAL A 315 25.07 6.99 -1.65
N THR A 316 26.38 6.97 -1.89
CA THR A 316 27.00 6.07 -2.87
C THR A 316 27.87 5.10 -2.09
N ARG A 317 27.65 3.80 -2.24
CA ARG A 317 28.36 2.76 -1.50
C ARG A 317 28.36 1.42 -2.23
N GLU A 318 29.23 0.53 -1.82
CA GLU A 318 29.13 -0.89 -2.15
C GLU A 318 28.04 -1.57 -1.31
N ALA A 319 27.61 -2.77 -1.72
CA ALA A 319 26.78 -3.62 -0.90
C ALA A 319 27.56 -4.12 0.33
N ASN A 320 26.84 -4.58 1.34
CA ASN A 320 27.47 -5.32 2.44
C ASN A 320 27.77 -6.74 1.96
N TYR A 321 28.99 -7.20 2.18
CA TYR A 321 29.44 -8.53 1.75
C TYR A 321 29.75 -9.42 2.94
N SER A 322 29.34 -10.68 2.90
CA SER A 322 29.84 -11.74 3.76
C SER A 322 31.15 -12.31 3.23
N GLN A 323 31.39 -12.21 1.92
CA GLN A 323 32.67 -12.56 1.28
C GLN A 323 32.96 -11.59 0.13
N THR A 324 34.20 -11.12 0.07
CA THR A 324 34.69 -10.24 -1.01
C THR A 324 35.60 -10.99 -1.97
N ALA A 325 35.71 -10.46 -3.21
CA ALA A 325 36.65 -10.92 -4.20
C ALA A 325 37.48 -9.73 -4.72
N ALA A 326 38.39 -9.96 -5.64
CA ALA A 326 39.37 -8.94 -6.06
C ALA A 326 38.79 -7.89 -7.00
N SER A 327 37.78 -8.21 -7.78
CA SER A 327 37.20 -7.32 -8.80
C SER A 327 35.74 -7.61 -9.05
N HIS A 328 34.97 -6.56 -9.36
CA HIS A 328 33.66 -6.67 -9.99
C HIS A 328 33.72 -6.59 -11.53
N ASP A 329 34.85 -6.17 -12.06
CA ASP A 329 35.05 -5.99 -13.50
C ASP A 329 35.87 -7.15 -14.07
N GLY A 330 35.35 -7.83 -15.07
CA GLY A 330 35.99 -8.98 -15.69
C GLY A 330 35.94 -10.24 -14.81
N ALA A 331 37.08 -10.92 -14.68
CA ALA A 331 37.19 -12.07 -13.79
C ALA A 331 37.26 -11.58 -12.33
N ASP A 332 36.42 -12.17 -11.47
CA ASP A 332 36.32 -11.74 -10.05
C ASP A 332 37.59 -11.96 -9.24
N TRP A 333 38.47 -12.85 -9.68
CA TRP A 333 39.79 -13.05 -9.10
C TRP A 333 40.83 -11.98 -9.49
N GLY A 334 40.45 -11.01 -10.34
CA GLY A 334 41.32 -9.89 -10.72
C GLY A 334 42.53 -10.28 -11.54
N ASN A 335 43.63 -9.54 -11.34
CA ASN A 335 44.84 -9.63 -12.15
C ASN A 335 46.03 -10.29 -11.44
N THR A 336 45.89 -10.76 -10.19
CA THR A 336 46.92 -11.47 -9.42
C THR A 336 46.35 -12.77 -8.92
N TYR A 337 46.73 -13.88 -9.54
CA TYR A 337 46.20 -15.20 -9.23
C TYR A 337 47.11 -16.30 -9.74
N VAL A 338 46.90 -17.53 -9.23
CA VAL A 338 47.51 -18.73 -9.75
C VAL A 338 46.52 -19.47 -10.63
N GLU A 339 46.87 -19.75 -11.86
CA GLU A 339 46.09 -20.58 -12.79
C GLU A 339 46.67 -21.98 -12.85
N VAL A 340 45.83 -22.99 -12.73
CA VAL A 340 46.17 -24.40 -12.83
C VAL A 340 45.36 -25.02 -13.96
N ASP A 341 45.99 -25.18 -15.11
CA ASP A 341 45.43 -25.87 -16.27
C ASP A 341 45.53 -27.37 -16.09
N LEU A 342 44.43 -27.99 -15.71
CA LEU A 342 44.33 -29.43 -15.43
C LEU A 342 44.42 -30.28 -16.70
N THR A 343 44.00 -29.70 -17.85
CA THR A 343 44.03 -30.37 -19.15
C THR A 343 45.48 -30.47 -19.68
N ASN A 344 46.15 -29.33 -19.71
CA ASN A 344 47.50 -29.21 -20.26
C ASN A 344 48.58 -29.50 -19.20
N GLN A 345 48.20 -29.77 -17.94
CA GLN A 345 49.11 -30.01 -16.81
C GLN A 345 50.15 -28.88 -16.72
N TYR A 346 49.63 -27.64 -16.61
CA TYR A 346 50.49 -26.45 -16.66
C TYR A 346 49.99 -25.40 -15.65
N LEU A 347 50.93 -24.66 -15.06
CA LEU A 347 50.62 -23.56 -14.12
C LEU A 347 51.10 -22.24 -14.70
N TYR A 348 50.30 -21.21 -14.45
CA TYR A 348 50.68 -19.79 -14.67
C TYR A 348 50.47 -19.03 -13.38
N LEU A 349 51.47 -18.20 -13.00
CA LEU A 349 51.30 -17.19 -11.94
C LEU A 349 51.17 -15.82 -12.59
N PHE A 350 50.05 -15.20 -12.40
CA PHE A 350 49.86 -13.79 -12.77
C PHE A 350 50.06 -12.90 -11.56
N VAL A 351 50.75 -11.79 -11.76
CA VAL A 351 50.90 -10.68 -10.79
C VAL A 351 50.65 -9.39 -11.56
N ASN A 352 49.64 -8.63 -11.15
CA ASN A 352 49.21 -7.40 -11.84
C ASN A 352 49.01 -7.59 -13.34
N GLY A 353 48.46 -8.72 -13.78
CA GLY A 353 48.16 -9.04 -15.16
C GLY A 353 49.36 -9.55 -15.99
N ALA A 354 50.56 -9.65 -15.42
CA ALA A 354 51.74 -10.20 -16.09
C ALA A 354 52.07 -11.61 -15.58
N ILE A 355 52.45 -12.51 -16.48
CA ILE A 355 52.95 -13.83 -16.10
C ILE A 355 54.35 -13.67 -15.49
N VAL A 356 54.52 -13.99 -14.21
CA VAL A 356 55.79 -13.91 -13.45
C VAL A 356 56.52 -15.23 -13.51
N THR A 357 55.79 -16.34 -13.42
CA THR A 357 56.37 -17.70 -13.64
C THR A 357 55.29 -18.60 -14.24
N GLN A 358 55.74 -19.63 -14.92
CA GLN A 358 54.92 -20.67 -15.49
C GLN A 358 55.71 -21.96 -15.63
N GLY A 359 55.05 -23.10 -15.64
CA GLY A 359 55.72 -24.37 -15.84
C GLY A 359 54.79 -25.57 -15.83
N PRO A 360 55.30 -26.74 -16.29
CA PRO A 360 54.56 -27.95 -16.26
C PRO A 360 54.41 -28.47 -14.82
N ILE A 361 53.30 -29.13 -14.53
CA ILE A 361 52.90 -29.57 -13.21
C ILE A 361 52.54 -31.06 -13.20
N VAL A 362 52.34 -31.63 -11.99
CA VAL A 362 51.72 -32.94 -11.80
C VAL A 362 50.59 -32.82 -10.80
N THR A 363 49.37 -33.02 -11.29
CA THR A 363 48.16 -32.93 -10.43
C THR A 363 47.76 -34.29 -9.85
N GLY A 364 46.63 -34.36 -9.21
CA GLY A 364 46.07 -35.56 -8.61
C GLY A 364 45.79 -36.68 -9.62
N LYS A 365 45.96 -37.97 -9.20
CA LYS A 365 45.78 -39.16 -10.04
C LYS A 365 44.28 -39.50 -10.19
N PRO A 366 43.65 -39.31 -11.38
CA PRO A 366 42.21 -39.56 -11.58
C PRO A 366 41.81 -41.03 -11.34
N SER A 367 42.62 -41.98 -11.80
CA SER A 367 42.32 -43.40 -11.69
C SER A 367 42.25 -43.91 -10.24
N ARG A 368 42.77 -43.14 -9.27
CA ARG A 368 42.71 -43.41 -7.82
C ARG A 368 41.56 -42.63 -7.15
N GLY A 369 40.85 -41.81 -7.86
CA GLY A 369 39.82 -40.90 -7.31
C GLY A 369 40.39 -39.63 -6.68
N ASP A 370 41.67 -39.36 -6.87
CA ASP A 370 42.42 -38.24 -6.29
C ASP A 370 42.59 -37.07 -7.26
N ALA A 371 41.75 -36.92 -8.28
CA ALA A 371 41.86 -35.80 -9.22
C ALA A 371 41.82 -34.45 -8.48
N THR A 372 42.69 -33.54 -8.87
CA THR A 372 42.62 -32.13 -8.39
C THR A 372 41.28 -31.54 -8.84
N PRO A 373 40.43 -31.06 -7.91
CA PRO A 373 39.13 -30.59 -8.28
C PRO A 373 39.17 -29.21 -9.00
N GLN A 374 38.29 -29.07 -10.02
CA GLN A 374 38.05 -27.83 -10.66
C GLN A 374 37.43 -26.84 -9.66
N GLY A 375 37.70 -25.53 -9.81
CA GLY A 375 37.12 -24.46 -9.01
C GLY A 375 38.03 -23.26 -8.90
N VAL A 376 37.47 -22.19 -8.35
CA VAL A 376 38.23 -21.01 -7.92
C VAL A 376 38.34 -21.06 -6.40
N TYR A 377 39.54 -21.12 -5.89
CA TYR A 377 39.83 -21.33 -4.49
C TYR A 377 40.57 -20.16 -3.89
N ILE A 378 40.48 -20.00 -2.57
CA ILE A 378 41.30 -19.07 -1.78
C ILE A 378 42.55 -19.78 -1.28
N LEU A 379 43.74 -19.26 -1.55
CA LEU A 379 44.97 -19.71 -0.89
C LEU A 379 44.84 -19.42 0.62
N LYS A 380 44.91 -20.47 1.45
CA LYS A 380 44.58 -20.34 2.88
C LYS A 380 45.74 -19.74 3.70
N TYR A 381 46.91 -20.25 3.50
CA TYR A 381 48.17 -19.79 4.11
C TYR A 381 49.37 -20.29 3.30
N LYS A 382 50.57 -19.90 3.69
CA LYS A 382 51.79 -20.47 3.16
C LYS A 382 52.75 -20.82 4.29
N GLU A 383 53.45 -21.95 4.12
CA GLU A 383 54.39 -22.50 5.11
C GLU A 383 55.64 -22.99 4.43
N LYS A 384 56.77 -22.81 5.07
CA LYS A 384 58.09 -23.23 4.56
C LYS A 384 58.64 -24.37 5.39
N ASP A 385 59.33 -25.31 4.75
CA ASP A 385 60.04 -26.40 5.38
C ASP A 385 59.15 -27.30 6.28
N THR A 386 58.05 -27.77 5.69
CA THR A 386 57.06 -28.61 6.41
C THR A 386 56.97 -30.04 5.85
N THR A 387 56.30 -30.93 6.57
CA THR A 387 56.08 -32.30 6.13
C THR A 387 54.59 -32.57 5.96
N LEU A 388 54.18 -32.86 4.73
CA LEU A 388 52.83 -33.28 4.42
C LEU A 388 52.63 -34.73 4.88
N ARG A 389 51.50 -35.03 5.53
CA ARG A 389 51.22 -36.34 6.14
C ARG A 389 49.89 -36.90 5.70
N GLY A 390 49.86 -38.18 5.41
CA GLY A 390 48.65 -38.93 5.17
C GLY A 390 47.90 -39.28 6.44
N PRO A 391 46.80 -40.07 6.32
CA PRO A 391 46.08 -40.58 7.47
C PRO A 391 46.98 -41.34 8.44
N LYS A 392 46.64 -41.30 9.73
CA LYS A 392 47.30 -42.12 10.72
C LYS A 392 46.85 -43.56 10.63
N LYS A 393 47.80 -44.52 10.70
CA LYS A 393 47.56 -45.93 10.87
C LYS A 393 47.22 -46.27 12.33
N GLU A 394 46.78 -47.49 12.58
CA GLU A 394 46.48 -48.00 13.94
C GLU A 394 47.69 -48.00 14.90
N ASP A 395 48.86 -48.10 14.35
CA ASP A 395 50.13 -48.06 15.11
C ASP A 395 50.63 -46.66 15.42
N GLY A 396 49.85 -45.59 14.98
CA GLY A 396 50.16 -44.19 15.17
C GLY A 396 51.14 -43.61 14.14
N SER A 397 51.72 -44.42 13.25
CA SER A 397 52.49 -43.93 12.09
C SER A 397 51.59 -43.32 11.02
N TYR A 398 52.16 -42.57 10.11
CA TYR A 398 51.42 -42.05 8.95
C TYR A 398 51.48 -43.01 7.76
N GLU A 399 50.49 -43.07 6.94
CA GLU A 399 50.48 -43.85 5.71
C GLU A 399 51.61 -43.42 4.75
N TRP A 400 51.85 -42.12 4.72
CA TRP A 400 52.94 -41.51 3.97
C TRP A 400 53.33 -40.17 4.63
N GLU A 401 54.55 -39.77 4.39
CA GLU A 401 55.11 -38.48 4.79
C GLU A 401 55.95 -37.96 3.62
N SER A 402 55.75 -36.67 3.31
CA SER A 402 56.43 -35.99 2.19
C SER A 402 56.97 -34.65 2.66
N PRO A 403 58.25 -34.52 2.89
CA PRO A 403 58.86 -33.21 3.19
C PRO A 403 58.83 -32.32 1.98
N VAL A 404 58.42 -31.07 2.15
CA VAL A 404 58.36 -30.03 1.12
C VAL A 404 58.95 -28.73 1.63
N THR A 405 59.59 -27.96 0.76
CA THR A 405 60.11 -26.64 1.11
C THR A 405 59.02 -25.58 1.12
N TYR A 406 58.10 -25.62 0.17
CA TYR A 406 57.04 -24.65 0.00
C TYR A 406 55.69 -25.32 0.03
N TRP A 407 54.85 -24.92 0.95
CA TRP A 407 53.49 -25.40 1.09
C TRP A 407 52.46 -24.25 1.02
N MET A 408 51.48 -24.38 0.14
CA MET A 408 50.47 -23.35 -0.15
C MET A 408 49.08 -24.02 -0.35
N PRO A 409 48.36 -24.36 0.76
CA PRO A 409 47.05 -25.02 0.66
C PRO A 409 45.96 -24.07 0.19
N PHE A 410 45.05 -24.60 -0.66
CA PHE A 410 43.93 -23.84 -1.17
C PHE A 410 42.58 -24.54 -1.00
N ASN A 411 42.57 -25.90 -0.96
CA ASN A 411 41.32 -26.65 -0.80
C ASN A 411 41.51 -27.81 0.19
N GLY A 412 41.15 -27.61 1.47
CA GLY A 412 41.37 -28.61 2.53
C GLY A 412 42.83 -29.03 2.64
N GLY A 413 43.10 -30.29 2.35
CA GLY A 413 44.45 -30.85 2.32
C GLY A 413 45.16 -30.75 0.95
N ILE A 414 44.54 -30.08 -0.03
CA ILE A 414 45.11 -29.91 -1.37
C ILE A 414 45.77 -28.53 -1.45
N GLY A 415 46.98 -28.48 -1.97
CA GLY A 415 47.76 -27.26 -2.12
C GLY A 415 48.80 -27.37 -3.23
N LEU A 416 49.47 -26.24 -3.45
CA LEU A 416 50.65 -26.12 -4.31
C LEU A 416 51.91 -26.40 -3.48
N HIS A 417 52.84 -27.19 -4.00
CA HIS A 417 54.10 -27.46 -3.32
C HIS A 417 55.20 -27.95 -4.27
N ASP A 418 56.46 -27.78 -3.91
CA ASP A 418 57.58 -28.42 -4.58
C ASP A 418 57.52 -29.95 -4.41
N ALA A 419 57.99 -30.67 -5.42
CA ALA A 419 57.93 -32.12 -5.42
C ALA A 419 59.27 -32.72 -5.94
N PRO A 420 60.31 -32.70 -5.11
CA PRO A 420 61.65 -33.16 -5.54
C PRO A 420 61.70 -34.65 -5.90
N TRP A 421 60.70 -35.44 -5.54
CA TRP A 421 60.56 -36.86 -5.91
C TRP A 421 60.04 -37.10 -7.32
N GLN A 422 59.43 -36.06 -7.94
CA GLN A 422 58.93 -36.18 -9.31
C GLN A 422 60.10 -36.05 -10.30
N THR A 423 60.19 -37.02 -11.19
CA THR A 423 61.23 -37.07 -12.22
C THR A 423 60.82 -36.45 -13.52
N ASN A 424 59.50 -36.22 -13.70
CA ASN A 424 58.93 -35.60 -14.91
C ASN A 424 57.71 -34.75 -14.51
N PHE A 425 57.37 -33.76 -15.34
CA PHE A 425 56.26 -32.87 -15.15
C PHE A 425 55.54 -32.62 -16.51
N GLY A 426 54.20 -32.38 -16.43
CA GLY A 426 53.39 -32.10 -17.59
C GLY A 426 52.90 -33.30 -18.36
N GLY A 427 52.07 -33.06 -19.37
CA GLY A 427 51.50 -34.08 -20.23
C GLY A 427 50.72 -35.15 -19.45
N ASP A 428 50.83 -36.41 -19.88
CA ASP A 428 50.11 -37.54 -19.30
C ASP A 428 50.77 -38.14 -18.06
N TRP A 429 51.86 -37.53 -17.57
CA TRP A 429 52.64 -38.08 -16.44
C TRP A 429 51.79 -38.27 -15.17
N TYR A 430 50.83 -37.36 -14.91
CA TYR A 430 49.94 -37.43 -13.75
C TYR A 430 48.99 -38.62 -13.77
N LEU A 431 48.70 -39.23 -14.92
CA LEU A 431 47.84 -40.40 -15.02
C LEU A 431 48.41 -41.60 -14.28
N GLU A 432 49.74 -41.74 -14.22
CA GLU A 432 50.45 -42.82 -13.52
C GLU A 432 51.12 -42.35 -12.22
N HIS A 433 51.66 -41.15 -12.19
CA HIS A 433 52.49 -40.61 -11.11
C HIS A 433 51.83 -39.45 -10.36
N GLY A 434 50.50 -39.26 -10.57
CA GLY A 434 49.75 -38.18 -9.96
C GLY A 434 49.71 -38.21 -8.43
N SER A 435 49.56 -37.07 -7.85
CA SER A 435 49.42 -36.81 -6.41
C SER A 435 48.11 -37.32 -5.84
N ARG A 436 47.84 -37.05 -4.55
CA ARG A 436 46.55 -37.23 -3.89
C ARG A 436 45.70 -35.97 -3.91
N GLY A 437 45.75 -35.22 -5.02
CA GLY A 437 45.00 -34.01 -5.23
C GLY A 437 45.85 -32.75 -5.28
N CYS A 438 47.01 -32.71 -4.66
CA CYS A 438 47.92 -31.59 -4.66
C CYS A 438 48.47 -31.28 -6.06
N VAL A 439 48.89 -30.07 -6.29
CA VAL A 439 49.58 -29.61 -7.50
C VAL A 439 51.08 -29.59 -7.21
N ASN A 440 51.78 -30.57 -7.75
CA ASN A 440 53.24 -30.76 -7.62
C ASN A 440 53.93 -29.82 -8.61
N LEU A 441 54.86 -29.03 -8.13
CA LEU A 441 55.62 -28.03 -8.88
C LEU A 441 57.12 -28.38 -8.92
N GLN A 442 57.80 -27.92 -9.94
CA GLN A 442 59.26 -27.82 -9.93
C GLN A 442 59.68 -26.82 -8.82
N TYR A 443 60.86 -27.01 -8.25
CA TYR A 443 61.31 -26.27 -7.07
C TYR A 443 61.35 -24.76 -7.33
N ASP A 444 61.93 -24.31 -8.44
CA ASP A 444 62.04 -22.93 -8.85
C ASP A 444 60.69 -22.25 -9.13
N VAL A 445 59.73 -22.99 -9.71
CA VAL A 445 58.35 -22.54 -9.88
C VAL A 445 57.66 -22.38 -8.53
N ALA A 446 57.80 -23.42 -7.63
CA ALA A 446 57.21 -23.38 -6.29
C ALA A 446 57.77 -22.18 -5.47
N GLU A 447 59.10 -21.96 -5.53
CA GLU A 447 59.75 -20.82 -4.88
C GLU A 447 59.22 -19.49 -5.38
N THR A 448 59.08 -19.36 -6.69
CA THR A 448 58.59 -18.10 -7.31
C THR A 448 57.15 -17.88 -6.94
N VAL A 449 56.26 -18.90 -6.99
CA VAL A 449 54.86 -18.78 -6.56
C VAL A 449 54.80 -18.40 -5.09
N PHE A 450 55.50 -19.10 -4.22
CA PHE A 450 55.53 -18.82 -2.76
C PHE A 450 55.92 -17.40 -2.42
N ASN A 451 56.88 -16.83 -3.14
CA ASN A 451 57.39 -15.49 -2.89
C ASN A 451 56.47 -14.36 -3.42
N ASN A 452 55.49 -14.67 -4.29
CA ASN A 452 54.63 -13.71 -4.95
C ASN A 452 53.15 -13.86 -4.58
N VAL A 453 52.74 -14.83 -3.81
CA VAL A 453 51.36 -15.04 -3.32
C VAL A 453 51.28 -14.88 -1.82
N ASP A 454 50.10 -14.51 -1.34
CA ASP A 454 49.77 -14.48 0.09
C ASP A 454 48.42 -15.17 0.35
N SER A 455 48.08 -15.34 1.63
CA SER A 455 46.72 -15.78 2.02
C SER A 455 45.67 -14.86 1.36
N GLY A 456 44.66 -15.45 0.78
CA GLY A 456 43.65 -14.73 0.01
C GLY A 456 43.89 -14.71 -1.50
N THR A 457 45.10 -15.00 -1.98
CA THR A 457 45.38 -15.10 -3.42
C THR A 457 44.48 -16.15 -4.08
N PRO A 458 43.79 -15.84 -5.18
CA PRO A 458 42.97 -16.79 -5.92
C PRO A 458 43.79 -17.89 -6.59
N VAL A 459 43.29 -19.14 -6.54
CA VAL A 459 43.80 -20.27 -7.28
C VAL A 459 42.70 -20.81 -8.19
N VAL A 460 42.89 -20.67 -9.50
CA VAL A 460 41.91 -21.01 -10.54
C VAL A 460 42.30 -22.35 -11.16
N CYS A 461 41.60 -23.43 -10.81
CA CYS A 461 41.78 -24.75 -11.38
C CYS A 461 40.73 -25.03 -12.44
N HIS A 462 41.13 -25.23 -13.68
CA HIS A 462 40.20 -25.44 -14.82
C HIS A 462 40.65 -26.59 -15.73
N TYR A 463 39.70 -27.08 -16.54
CA TYR A 463 39.97 -28.03 -17.63
C TYR A 463 39.97 -27.34 -18.98
#